data_ed6986ab4834b42de3f56f12bbd45e1c
#
_entry.id   ed6986ab4834b42de3f56f12bbd45e1c
#
_cell.length_a   1.000
_cell.length_b   1.000
_cell.length_c   1.000
_cell.angle_alpha   90.00
_cell.angle_beta   90.00
_cell.angle_gamma   90.00
#
_symmetry.space_group_name_H-M   'P 1'
#
loop_
_entity.id
_entity.type
_entity.pdbx_description
1 polymer ?
#
loop_
_entity_poly.entity_id
_entity_poly.type
_entity_poly.pdbx_seq_one_letter_code
_entity_poly.pdbx_strand_id
1 'polypeptide(L)'
;MDGFGASDAWSMQHIGLWPDSVRLQTADWLFSTENDSKGQPLGIGLSIWRFNIGAGSHDQGRESGIGSHWMRTGCFLRPDGTYDWTQQPGQRNFLRMAQERGVRTFIGFFNSPPVYFTQNGLATNTGRGGTLNLKTEHYGDFALFAAHVVEGLEQHDGIKLSYVCPVNEPDGHWNWVGPKQEGTPATNREIAGLARAFSQAFTRKGLDTKILINESSDYRCMFATHMTDWQRGYAIQSFFCPDSTDTYLGDTPNVPRLMAGHSYWTNTPLEALRSIRMQLKDTLDKYNVQFWQTETCIMSNDEEIGGGGGYDRTMKTALYVARIIHHDIVYAGARSWQWWRAVGGDYKDGLLREFSNREGTDGHVVDSKLLWALGNYSRFVRPGATRMGITATDKTGRAVTEGDTDRTGLMCTAYRNADGSWVMVVVNYATEEKSMTFHVDDRKVKSWQPYLTAEGTGKNLQPVDKVGNGKQTVIPARSIVTFVSR
;
A
#
# COMPACT_ATOMS: atom_id res chain seq x y z
N MET A 1 10.96 8.29 -5.41
CA MET A 1 9.93 7.25 -5.12
C MET A 1 10.59 6.14 -4.33
N ASP A 2 9.93 5.67 -3.29
CA ASP A 2 10.46 4.59 -2.45
C ASP A 2 9.92 3.22 -2.90
N GLY A 3 8.79 3.21 -3.63
CA GLY A 3 8.28 2.03 -4.28
C GLY A 3 6.76 1.90 -4.31
N PHE A 4 6.31 0.77 -4.84
CA PHE A 4 4.90 0.40 -4.93
C PHE A 4 4.70 -0.98 -4.32
N GLY A 5 3.57 -1.19 -3.65
CA GLY A 5 3.33 -2.41 -2.91
C GLY A 5 1.87 -2.82 -2.81
N ALA A 6 1.67 -3.91 -2.08
CA ALA A 6 0.36 -4.38 -1.64
C ALA A 6 0.49 -5.19 -0.35
N SER A 7 -0.65 -5.45 0.33
CA SER A 7 -0.70 -6.27 1.53
C SER A 7 -1.01 -7.73 1.22
N ASP A 8 -0.47 -8.62 2.02
CA ASP A 8 -0.72 -10.06 1.99
C ASP A 8 -2.03 -10.48 2.67
N ALA A 9 -2.62 -9.58 3.46
CA ALA A 9 -3.82 -9.86 4.24
C ALA A 9 -5.02 -10.11 3.32
N TRP A 10 -5.74 -11.16 3.49
CA TRP A 10 -5.44 -12.33 4.30
C TRP A 10 -5.28 -13.56 3.40
N SER A 11 -5.54 -13.40 2.09
CA SER A 11 -5.61 -14.49 1.12
C SER A 11 -4.31 -15.28 1.03
N MET A 12 -3.18 -14.63 1.32
CA MET A 12 -1.88 -15.30 1.22
C MET A 12 -1.67 -16.39 2.27
N GLN A 13 -2.44 -16.39 3.39
CA GLN A 13 -2.45 -17.50 4.35
C GLN A 13 -2.81 -18.82 3.67
N HIS A 14 -3.75 -18.76 2.71
CA HIS A 14 -4.28 -19.93 2.00
C HIS A 14 -3.53 -20.15 0.69
N ILE A 15 -3.47 -19.14 -0.19
CA ILE A 15 -2.87 -19.24 -1.51
C ILE A 15 -1.38 -19.64 -1.43
N GLY A 16 -0.67 -19.19 -0.40
CA GLY A 16 0.73 -19.57 -0.18
C GLY A 16 0.95 -21.06 0.10
N LEU A 17 -0.12 -21.81 0.33
CA LEU A 17 -0.11 -23.26 0.55
C LEU A 17 -0.74 -24.04 -0.62
N TRP A 18 -1.29 -23.36 -1.63
CA TRP A 18 -1.87 -24.00 -2.81
C TRP A 18 -0.80 -24.63 -3.70
N PRO A 19 -1.20 -25.40 -4.73
CA PRO A 19 -0.26 -26.01 -5.68
C PRO A 19 0.71 -24.98 -6.28
N ASP A 20 1.94 -25.40 -6.54
CA ASP A 20 3.03 -24.56 -7.06
C ASP A 20 2.63 -23.77 -8.31
N SER A 21 1.87 -24.39 -9.21
CA SER A 21 1.39 -23.73 -10.44
C SER A 21 0.56 -22.47 -10.16
N VAL A 22 -0.22 -22.44 -9.07
CA VAL A 22 -1.05 -21.30 -8.71
C VAL A 22 -0.26 -20.25 -7.92
N ARG A 23 0.45 -20.68 -6.87
CA ARG A 23 1.18 -19.74 -6.01
C ARG A 23 2.35 -19.07 -6.73
N LEU A 24 3.08 -19.78 -7.58
CA LEU A 24 4.18 -19.22 -8.37
C LEU A 24 3.66 -18.25 -9.43
N GLN A 25 2.57 -18.59 -10.14
CA GLN A 25 1.92 -17.67 -11.07
C GLN A 25 1.44 -16.39 -10.38
N THR A 26 0.84 -16.52 -9.18
CA THR A 26 0.40 -15.37 -8.37
C THR A 26 1.59 -14.49 -7.98
N ALA A 27 2.69 -15.10 -7.56
CA ALA A 27 3.93 -14.38 -7.23
C ALA A 27 4.56 -13.70 -8.45
N ASP A 28 4.53 -14.35 -9.62
CA ASP A 28 5.02 -13.76 -10.86
C ASP A 28 4.21 -12.53 -11.26
N TRP A 29 2.88 -12.60 -11.23
CA TRP A 29 2.03 -11.45 -11.52
C TRP A 29 2.31 -10.26 -10.60
N LEU A 30 2.53 -10.50 -9.34
CA LEU A 30 2.77 -9.44 -8.35
C LEU A 30 4.19 -8.88 -8.41
N PHE A 31 5.21 -9.73 -8.51
CA PHE A 31 6.58 -9.32 -8.21
C PHE A 31 7.53 -9.36 -9.41
N SER A 32 7.23 -10.16 -10.46
CA SER A 32 8.18 -10.33 -11.55
C SER A 32 8.40 -9.05 -12.35
N THR A 33 9.66 -8.76 -12.64
CA THR A 33 10.11 -7.75 -13.62
C THR A 33 10.54 -8.35 -14.94
N GLU A 34 10.44 -9.69 -15.09
CA GLU A 34 10.83 -10.41 -16.28
C GLU A 34 9.76 -10.30 -17.38
N ASN A 35 10.18 -10.55 -18.61
CA ASN A 35 9.32 -10.65 -19.78
C ASN A 35 9.29 -12.11 -20.30
N ASP A 36 8.22 -12.44 -20.98
CA ASP A 36 8.17 -13.67 -21.76
C ASP A 36 9.06 -13.59 -23.03
N SER A 37 9.09 -14.67 -23.81
CA SER A 37 9.88 -14.77 -25.04
C SER A 37 9.45 -13.78 -26.14
N LYS A 38 8.25 -13.16 -26.01
CA LYS A 38 7.70 -12.14 -26.92
C LYS A 38 7.92 -10.73 -26.42
N GLY A 39 8.58 -10.57 -25.25
CA GLY A 39 8.79 -9.27 -24.60
C GLY A 39 7.59 -8.74 -23.79
N GLN A 40 6.55 -9.57 -23.60
CA GLN A 40 5.40 -9.22 -22.78
C GLN A 40 5.75 -9.34 -21.29
N PRO A 41 5.50 -8.33 -20.46
CA PRO A 41 5.70 -8.40 -19.02
C PRO A 41 4.96 -9.56 -18.35
N LEU A 42 5.68 -10.33 -17.51
CA LEU A 42 5.10 -11.42 -16.73
C LEU A 42 4.38 -10.93 -15.47
N GLY A 43 4.74 -9.77 -14.94
CA GLY A 43 4.17 -9.21 -13.73
C GLY A 43 4.32 -7.72 -13.61
N ILE A 44 3.84 -7.18 -12.51
CA ILE A 44 3.80 -5.74 -12.26
C ILE A 44 5.01 -5.22 -11.46
N GLY A 45 5.91 -6.09 -10.99
CA GLY A 45 7.16 -5.73 -10.34
C GLY A 45 6.98 -4.92 -9.06
N LEU A 46 6.05 -5.27 -8.18
CA LEU A 46 5.96 -4.66 -6.85
C LEU A 46 7.32 -4.70 -6.16
N SER A 47 7.69 -3.63 -5.49
CA SER A 47 8.98 -3.47 -4.80
C SER A 47 8.85 -3.42 -3.28
N ILE A 48 7.62 -3.31 -2.78
CA ILE A 48 7.27 -3.31 -1.36
C ILE A 48 6.25 -4.42 -1.12
N TRP A 49 6.41 -5.14 0.00
CA TRP A 49 5.44 -6.13 0.43
C TRP A 49 5.08 -5.92 1.91
N ARG A 50 3.78 -5.82 2.19
CA ARG A 50 3.25 -5.53 3.51
C ARG A 50 2.69 -6.80 4.13
N PHE A 51 3.31 -7.27 5.21
CA PHE A 51 3.07 -8.54 5.89
C PHE A 51 2.25 -8.33 7.16
N ASN A 52 1.08 -8.97 7.25
CA ASN A 52 0.24 -8.93 8.46
C ASN A 52 0.78 -9.86 9.52
N ILE A 53 1.30 -9.33 10.63
CA ILE A 53 1.71 -10.08 11.80
C ILE A 53 0.48 -10.32 12.66
N GLY A 54 0.04 -11.58 12.77
CA GLY A 54 -1.22 -11.95 13.42
C GLY A 54 -1.17 -11.88 14.94
N ALA A 55 -2.33 -11.58 15.51
CA ALA A 55 -2.53 -11.46 16.96
C ALA A 55 -3.02 -12.75 17.64
N GLY A 56 -3.39 -13.79 16.87
CA GLY A 56 -3.83 -15.08 17.42
C GLY A 56 -5.34 -15.33 17.31
N SER A 57 -6.07 -14.58 16.52
CA SER A 57 -7.50 -14.84 16.28
C SER A 57 -7.74 -16.19 15.63
N HIS A 58 -6.77 -16.71 14.85
CA HIS A 58 -6.86 -18.05 14.27
C HIS A 58 -6.85 -19.13 15.36
N ASP A 59 -5.98 -18.99 16.35
CA ASP A 59 -5.83 -19.96 17.45
C ASP A 59 -7.08 -19.97 18.35
N GLN A 60 -7.77 -18.83 18.47
CA GLN A 60 -9.07 -18.73 19.18
C GLN A 60 -10.25 -19.27 18.36
N GLY A 61 -10.09 -19.46 17.06
CA GLY A 61 -11.16 -19.97 16.21
C GLY A 61 -12.41 -19.08 16.26
N ARG A 62 -13.58 -19.68 16.52
CA ARG A 62 -14.86 -18.95 16.60
C ARG A 62 -14.96 -18.03 17.84
N GLU A 63 -14.23 -18.34 18.88
CA GLU A 63 -14.20 -17.54 20.11
C GLU A 63 -13.55 -16.14 19.89
N SER A 64 -12.76 -15.98 18.82
CA SER A 64 -12.26 -14.67 18.39
C SER A 64 -13.38 -13.66 18.04
N GLY A 65 -14.61 -14.13 17.81
CA GLY A 65 -15.73 -13.35 17.30
C GLY A 65 -15.70 -13.09 15.80
N ILE A 66 -14.58 -13.38 15.10
CA ILE A 66 -14.42 -13.17 13.65
C ILE A 66 -15.08 -14.35 12.92
N GLY A 67 -16.09 -14.05 12.09
CA GLY A 67 -16.89 -15.07 11.41
C GLY A 67 -16.14 -15.86 10.35
N SER A 68 -15.38 -15.18 9.50
CA SER A 68 -14.61 -15.80 8.41
C SER A 68 -13.25 -16.31 8.89
N HIS A 69 -12.96 -17.60 8.64
CA HIS A 69 -11.63 -18.16 8.92
C HIS A 69 -10.52 -17.53 8.05
N TRP A 70 -10.85 -16.99 6.87
CA TRP A 70 -9.93 -16.25 6.02
C TRP A 70 -9.40 -14.98 6.67
N MET A 71 -10.17 -14.38 7.59
CA MET A 71 -9.84 -13.11 8.26
C MET A 71 -9.17 -13.30 9.62
N ARG A 72 -8.92 -14.55 10.05
CA ARG A 72 -8.23 -14.88 11.30
C ARG A 72 -6.77 -15.13 11.03
N THR A 73 -5.89 -14.62 11.89
CA THR A 73 -4.44 -14.75 11.71
C THR A 73 -3.80 -15.40 12.94
N GLY A 74 -2.87 -16.35 12.72
CA GLY A 74 -2.14 -17.03 13.79
C GLY A 74 -1.09 -16.12 14.43
N CYS A 75 -0.74 -16.37 15.69
CA CYS A 75 0.31 -15.65 16.40
C CYS A 75 1.56 -16.51 16.54
N PHE A 76 2.74 -15.93 16.33
CA PHE A 76 4.02 -16.61 16.61
C PHE A 76 4.25 -16.88 18.10
N LEU A 77 3.70 -16.02 18.98
CA LEU A 77 3.80 -16.19 20.43
C LEU A 77 2.77 -17.20 20.92
N ARG A 78 3.19 -18.09 21.83
CA ARG A 78 2.34 -19.05 22.51
C ARG A 78 2.02 -18.61 23.95
N PRO A 79 0.97 -19.16 24.60
CA PRO A 79 0.58 -18.80 25.97
C PRO A 79 1.68 -19.00 27.01
N ASP A 80 2.59 -19.93 26.77
CA ASP A 80 3.71 -20.24 27.66
C ASP A 80 4.95 -19.35 27.44
N GLY A 81 4.84 -18.37 26.53
CA GLY A 81 5.93 -17.45 26.20
C GLY A 81 6.91 -17.98 25.14
N THR A 82 6.72 -19.18 24.63
CA THR A 82 7.52 -19.74 23.52
C THR A 82 7.05 -19.22 22.17
N TYR A 83 7.90 -19.38 21.13
CA TYR A 83 7.59 -18.95 19.76
C TYR A 83 7.43 -20.16 18.85
N ASP A 84 6.34 -20.18 18.10
CA ASP A 84 6.03 -21.21 17.10
C ASP A 84 6.22 -20.69 15.68
N TRP A 85 7.35 -21.03 15.10
CA TRP A 85 7.70 -20.63 13.72
C TRP A 85 7.05 -21.50 12.65
N THR A 86 6.11 -22.37 12.98
CA THR A 86 5.22 -23.02 12.00
C THR A 86 4.02 -22.16 11.65
N GLN A 87 3.78 -21.07 12.40
CA GLN A 87 2.68 -20.15 12.15
C GLN A 87 2.85 -19.34 10.87
N GLN A 88 1.74 -18.90 10.30
CA GLN A 88 1.63 -18.10 9.08
C GLN A 88 2.41 -18.67 7.88
N PRO A 89 2.39 -19.99 7.62
CA PRO A 89 3.26 -20.61 6.62
C PRO A 89 2.99 -20.11 5.20
N GLY A 90 1.74 -19.85 4.83
CA GLY A 90 1.38 -19.34 3.50
C GLY A 90 1.89 -17.92 3.26
N GLN A 91 1.72 -17.03 4.23
CA GLN A 91 2.22 -15.65 4.15
C GLN A 91 3.76 -15.63 4.11
N ARG A 92 4.43 -16.47 4.91
CA ARG A 92 5.89 -16.61 4.91
C ARG A 92 6.42 -17.15 3.57
N ASN A 93 5.68 -18.05 2.91
CA ASN A 93 6.00 -18.47 1.54
C ASN A 93 5.99 -17.28 0.57
N PHE A 94 5.00 -16.38 0.69
CA PHE A 94 4.95 -15.19 -0.16
C PHE A 94 6.06 -14.18 0.15
N LEU A 95 6.51 -14.04 1.40
CA LEU A 95 7.71 -13.24 1.72
C LEU A 95 8.94 -13.74 0.95
N ARG A 96 9.18 -15.06 0.97
CA ARG A 96 10.32 -15.67 0.24
C ARG A 96 10.18 -15.50 -1.27
N MET A 97 9.00 -15.81 -1.83
CA MET A 97 8.76 -15.66 -3.28
C MET A 97 8.87 -14.21 -3.75
N ALA A 98 8.49 -13.24 -2.91
CA ALA A 98 8.67 -11.82 -3.17
C ALA A 98 10.16 -11.43 -3.18
N GLN A 99 10.93 -11.90 -2.18
CA GLN A 99 12.38 -11.66 -2.10
C GLN A 99 13.13 -12.25 -3.30
N GLU A 100 12.80 -13.47 -3.70
CA GLU A 100 13.36 -14.15 -4.87
C GLU A 100 13.13 -13.38 -6.17
N ARG A 101 12.00 -12.65 -6.27
CA ARG A 101 11.62 -11.79 -7.40
C ARG A 101 12.07 -10.35 -7.29
N GLY A 102 12.93 -10.05 -6.31
CA GLY A 102 13.58 -8.74 -6.20
C GLY A 102 12.92 -7.73 -5.29
N VAL A 103 11.89 -8.09 -4.53
CA VAL A 103 11.39 -7.24 -3.44
C VAL A 103 12.46 -7.09 -2.36
N ARG A 104 12.68 -5.87 -1.90
CA ARG A 104 13.69 -5.57 -0.86
C ARG A 104 13.14 -4.78 0.32
N THR A 105 11.95 -4.22 0.19
CA THR A 105 11.29 -3.50 1.29
C THR A 105 10.13 -4.33 1.80
N PHE A 106 10.26 -4.83 3.01
CA PHE A 106 9.23 -5.60 3.71
C PHE A 106 8.75 -4.78 4.91
N ILE A 107 7.42 -4.65 5.05
CA ILE A 107 6.75 -3.94 6.13
C ILE A 107 5.96 -4.96 6.94
N GLY A 108 6.27 -5.14 8.22
CA GLY A 108 5.39 -5.85 9.14
C GLY A 108 4.37 -4.90 9.75
N PHE A 109 3.11 -5.28 9.85
CA PHE A 109 2.11 -4.46 10.53
C PHE A 109 1.21 -5.27 11.44
N PHE A 110 0.76 -4.63 12.51
CA PHE A 110 -0.14 -5.21 13.49
C PHE A 110 -1.53 -4.59 13.37
N ASN A 111 -2.56 -5.42 13.18
CA ASN A 111 -3.95 -5.00 13.35
C ASN A 111 -4.33 -4.95 14.84
N SER A 112 -3.73 -5.81 15.65
CA SER A 112 -3.94 -5.90 17.09
C SER A 112 -2.68 -6.42 17.79
N PRO A 113 -2.43 -6.07 19.05
CA PRO A 113 -1.47 -6.79 19.88
C PRO A 113 -1.87 -8.27 20.04
N PRO A 114 -0.91 -9.18 20.32
CA PRO A 114 -1.21 -10.56 20.66
C PRO A 114 -2.33 -10.67 21.70
N VAL A 115 -3.27 -11.60 21.51
CA VAL A 115 -4.45 -11.78 22.37
C VAL A 115 -4.10 -11.92 23.86
N TYR A 116 -2.92 -12.44 24.17
CA TYR A 116 -2.44 -12.61 25.54
C TYR A 116 -2.17 -11.27 26.25
N PHE A 117 -1.92 -10.21 25.52
CA PHE A 117 -1.63 -8.86 26.03
C PHE A 117 -2.84 -7.94 26.00
N THR A 118 -3.92 -8.33 25.30
CA THR A 118 -5.10 -7.47 25.14
C THR A 118 -5.94 -7.41 26.41
N GLN A 119 -6.64 -6.30 26.61
CA GLN A 119 -7.47 -6.06 27.80
C GLN A 119 -8.70 -6.98 27.84
N ASN A 120 -9.28 -7.30 26.67
CA ASN A 120 -10.46 -8.17 26.59
C ASN A 120 -10.12 -9.63 26.21
N GLY A 121 -8.86 -9.98 26.05
CA GLY A 121 -8.41 -11.31 25.64
C GLY A 121 -8.69 -11.64 24.16
N LEU A 122 -9.10 -10.66 23.34
CA LEU A 122 -9.41 -10.83 21.92
C LEU A 122 -8.51 -9.96 21.04
N ALA A 123 -8.31 -10.36 19.80
CA ALA A 123 -7.65 -9.55 18.77
C ALA A 123 -8.58 -8.47 18.18
N THR A 124 -9.78 -8.33 18.69
CA THR A 124 -10.79 -7.36 18.26
C THR A 124 -11.11 -6.40 19.39
N ASN A 125 -11.57 -5.19 19.05
CA ASN A 125 -11.94 -4.18 20.04
C ASN A 125 -13.43 -4.26 20.43
N THR A 126 -14.08 -5.37 20.21
CA THR A 126 -15.52 -5.56 20.48
C THR A 126 -15.88 -5.19 21.92
N GLY A 127 -16.88 -4.32 22.06
CA GLY A 127 -17.38 -3.88 23.37
C GLY A 127 -16.51 -2.87 24.09
N ARG A 128 -15.49 -2.30 23.45
CA ARG A 128 -14.55 -1.34 24.03
C ARG A 128 -14.69 0.04 23.38
N GLY A 129 -14.11 1.05 24.02
CA GLY A 129 -14.02 2.42 23.51
C GLY A 129 -12.87 2.67 22.54
N GLY A 130 -12.57 3.94 22.29
CA GLY A 130 -11.56 4.40 21.33
C GLY A 130 -10.11 4.40 21.84
N THR A 131 -9.73 3.50 22.73
CA THR A 131 -8.39 3.35 23.28
C THR A 131 -7.79 2.01 22.94
N LEU A 132 -6.46 1.93 22.94
CA LEU A 132 -5.70 0.75 22.60
C LEU A 132 -6.13 -0.48 23.41
N ASN A 133 -6.40 -1.58 22.73
CA ASN A 133 -6.73 -2.85 23.36
C ASN A 133 -5.47 -3.58 23.87
N LEU A 134 -4.65 -2.90 24.63
CA LEU A 134 -3.42 -3.42 25.22
C LEU A 134 -3.39 -3.05 26.71
N LYS A 135 -3.07 -4.02 27.57
CA LYS A 135 -2.85 -3.76 28.97
C LYS A 135 -1.59 -2.91 29.15
N THR A 136 -1.64 -1.92 30.04
CA THR A 136 -0.55 -0.95 30.22
C THR A 136 0.78 -1.61 30.57
N GLU A 137 0.74 -2.66 31.39
CA GLU A 137 1.91 -3.44 31.79
C GLU A 137 2.57 -4.22 30.65
N HIS A 138 1.87 -4.46 29.53
CA HIS A 138 2.35 -5.25 28.42
C HIS A 138 2.91 -4.43 27.22
N TYR A 139 3.11 -3.12 27.38
CA TYR A 139 3.74 -2.31 26.31
C TYR A 139 5.16 -2.83 25.97
N GLY A 140 5.94 -3.15 27.00
CA GLY A 140 7.28 -3.72 26.83
C GLY A 140 7.25 -5.12 26.22
N ASP A 141 6.31 -5.97 26.63
CA ASP A 141 6.16 -7.34 26.13
C ASP A 141 5.74 -7.34 24.65
N PHE A 142 4.84 -6.43 24.26
CA PHE A 142 4.46 -6.27 22.84
C PHE A 142 5.62 -5.77 21.98
N ALA A 143 6.41 -4.84 22.50
CA ALA A 143 7.63 -4.38 21.83
C ALA A 143 8.68 -5.48 21.68
N LEU A 144 8.86 -6.32 22.70
CA LEU A 144 9.74 -7.48 22.66
C LEU A 144 9.22 -8.54 21.67
N PHE A 145 7.92 -8.80 21.65
CA PHE A 145 7.30 -9.68 20.66
C PHE A 145 7.60 -9.21 19.24
N ALA A 146 7.39 -7.91 18.94
CA ALA A 146 7.69 -7.36 17.63
C ALA A 146 9.18 -7.53 17.26
N ALA A 147 10.11 -7.29 18.22
CA ALA A 147 11.53 -7.48 18.00
C ALA A 147 11.88 -8.95 17.73
N HIS A 148 11.27 -9.90 18.46
CA HIS A 148 11.44 -11.33 18.22
C HIS A 148 10.90 -11.76 16.84
N VAL A 149 9.77 -11.18 16.38
CA VAL A 149 9.26 -11.46 15.04
C VAL A 149 10.23 -10.96 13.97
N VAL A 150 10.81 -9.76 14.14
CA VAL A 150 11.82 -9.23 13.21
C VAL A 150 13.03 -10.17 13.12
N GLU A 151 13.60 -10.56 14.26
CA GLU A 151 14.73 -11.50 14.31
C GLU A 151 14.38 -12.87 13.74
N GLY A 152 13.22 -13.40 14.11
CA GLY A 152 12.79 -14.73 13.71
C GLY A 152 12.52 -14.85 12.22
N LEU A 153 11.91 -13.86 11.58
CA LEU A 153 11.74 -13.85 10.12
C LEU A 153 13.10 -13.80 9.39
N GLU A 154 14.08 -13.08 9.93
CA GLU A 154 15.43 -13.08 9.37
C GLU A 154 16.11 -14.44 9.56
N GLN A 155 15.99 -15.05 10.73
CA GLN A 155 16.62 -16.34 11.05
C GLN A 155 15.98 -17.53 10.33
N HIS A 156 14.66 -17.57 10.22
CA HIS A 156 13.93 -18.73 9.68
C HIS A 156 13.60 -18.62 8.20
N ASP A 157 13.45 -17.39 7.66
CA ASP A 157 13.04 -17.14 6.29
C ASP A 157 14.06 -16.32 5.48
N GLY A 158 15.09 -15.77 6.12
CA GLY A 158 16.04 -14.85 5.48
C GLY A 158 15.41 -13.49 5.14
N ILE A 159 14.29 -13.13 5.77
CA ILE A 159 13.53 -11.92 5.47
C ILE A 159 13.83 -10.83 6.50
N LYS A 160 14.48 -9.76 6.05
CA LYS A 160 14.72 -8.57 6.87
C LYS A 160 13.54 -7.60 6.73
N LEU A 161 12.78 -7.38 7.80
CA LEU A 161 11.75 -6.34 7.82
C LEU A 161 12.42 -4.96 7.87
N SER A 162 12.13 -4.14 6.86
CA SER A 162 12.62 -2.76 6.77
C SER A 162 11.87 -1.84 7.73
N TYR A 163 10.57 -2.11 7.91
CA TYR A 163 9.67 -1.35 8.75
C TYR A 163 8.74 -2.28 9.54
N VAL A 164 8.33 -1.79 10.71
CA VAL A 164 7.23 -2.38 11.48
C VAL A 164 6.26 -1.27 11.88
N CYS A 165 4.97 -1.50 11.66
CA CYS A 165 3.89 -0.62 12.07
C CYS A 165 3.22 -1.18 13.33
N PRO A 166 3.28 -0.48 14.48
CA PRO A 166 2.74 -0.98 15.75
C PRO A 166 1.21 -1.05 15.80
N VAL A 167 0.52 -0.16 15.07
CA VAL A 167 -0.96 -0.07 15.07
C VAL A 167 -1.42 0.30 13.68
N ASN A 168 -2.38 -0.44 13.14
CA ASN A 168 -3.06 -0.14 11.88
C ASN A 168 -4.37 0.61 12.16
N GLU A 169 -4.63 1.71 11.44
CA GLU A 169 -5.86 2.52 11.52
C GLU A 169 -6.28 2.90 12.94
N PRO A 170 -5.40 3.56 13.71
CA PRO A 170 -5.67 3.89 15.10
C PRO A 170 -6.84 4.86 15.31
N ASP A 171 -7.20 5.62 14.30
CA ASP A 171 -8.32 6.56 14.27
C ASP A 171 -9.69 5.86 14.14
N GLY A 172 -9.74 4.59 13.73
CA GLY A 172 -10.94 3.76 13.76
C GLY A 172 -11.36 3.39 15.18
N HIS A 173 -12.63 3.04 15.37
CA HIS A 173 -13.12 2.57 16.68
C HIS A 173 -12.96 1.07 16.89
N TRP A 174 -13.04 0.27 15.82
CA TRP A 174 -12.87 -1.17 15.81
C TRP A 174 -13.78 -1.95 16.79
N ASN A 175 -14.85 -1.33 17.29
CA ASN A 175 -15.74 -1.87 18.33
C ASN A 175 -16.97 -2.56 17.77
N TRP A 176 -16.91 -3.06 16.56
CA TRP A 176 -18.04 -3.68 15.89
C TRP A 176 -18.56 -4.90 16.63
N VAL A 177 -19.87 -5.05 16.67
CA VAL A 177 -20.53 -6.31 17.02
C VAL A 177 -20.44 -7.23 15.79
N GLY A 178 -19.87 -8.42 15.95
CA GLY A 178 -19.55 -9.31 14.83
C GLY A 178 -18.38 -8.75 14.00
N PRO A 179 -17.19 -8.64 14.60
CA PRO A 179 -16.02 -8.08 13.91
C PRO A 179 -15.64 -8.93 12.70
N LYS A 180 -15.16 -8.28 11.65
CA LYS A 180 -14.75 -8.96 10.42
C LYS A 180 -13.27 -9.34 10.43
N GLN A 181 -12.46 -8.68 11.27
CA GLN A 181 -11.01 -8.81 11.30
C GLN A 181 -10.45 -8.42 12.66
N GLU A 182 -9.17 -8.69 12.90
CA GLU A 182 -8.40 -8.12 13.99
C GLU A 182 -8.34 -6.59 13.86
N GLY A 183 -8.32 -5.86 14.99
CA GLY A 183 -8.24 -4.41 14.96
C GLY A 183 -8.29 -3.79 16.34
N THR A 184 -7.60 -2.67 16.52
CA THR A 184 -7.62 -1.87 17.74
C THR A 184 -7.46 -0.39 17.42
N PRO A 185 -8.23 0.51 18.06
CA PRO A 185 -7.94 1.94 18.02
C PRO A 185 -6.71 2.25 18.87
N ALA A 186 -6.20 3.47 18.71
CA ALA A 186 -5.23 4.03 19.66
C ALA A 186 -5.28 5.55 19.64
N THR A 187 -5.06 6.19 20.79
CA THR A 187 -4.83 7.63 20.87
C THR A 187 -3.38 7.95 20.42
N ASN A 188 -3.13 9.19 20.02
CA ASN A 188 -1.77 9.64 19.67
C ASN A 188 -0.78 9.42 20.83
N ARG A 189 -1.23 9.54 22.07
CA ARG A 189 -0.39 9.28 23.26
C ARG A 189 -0.03 7.80 23.39
N GLU A 190 -0.97 6.91 23.13
CA GLU A 190 -0.73 5.45 23.16
C GLU A 190 0.21 5.04 22.03
N ILE A 191 0.04 5.60 20.81
CA ILE A 191 0.95 5.35 19.69
C ILE A 191 2.37 5.83 20.02
N ALA A 192 2.50 7.03 20.59
CA ALA A 192 3.81 7.55 21.00
C ALA A 192 4.46 6.66 22.08
N GLY A 193 3.68 6.15 23.04
CA GLY A 193 4.13 5.19 24.02
C GLY A 193 4.64 3.90 23.41
N LEU A 194 3.87 3.32 22.47
CA LEU A 194 4.27 2.11 21.73
C LEU A 194 5.51 2.35 20.88
N ALA A 195 5.57 3.44 20.12
CA ALA A 195 6.73 3.76 19.28
C ALA A 195 8.02 3.85 20.11
N ARG A 196 7.96 4.47 21.29
CA ARG A 196 9.10 4.53 22.24
C ARG A 196 9.47 3.15 22.78
N ALA A 197 8.48 2.32 23.15
CA ALA A 197 8.73 0.95 23.64
C ALA A 197 9.36 0.08 22.55
N PHE A 198 8.85 0.15 21.31
CA PHE A 198 9.43 -0.54 20.14
C PHE A 198 10.85 -0.05 19.85
N SER A 199 11.08 1.26 19.88
CA SER A 199 12.42 1.86 19.70
C SER A 199 13.41 1.33 20.74
N GLN A 200 13.01 1.27 22.00
CA GLN A 200 13.86 0.72 23.07
C GLN A 200 14.18 -0.77 22.87
N ALA A 201 13.18 -1.58 22.49
CA ALA A 201 13.36 -3.00 22.23
C ALA A 201 14.29 -3.22 21.02
N PHE A 202 14.07 -2.50 19.93
CA PHE A 202 14.88 -2.61 18.70
C PHE A 202 16.33 -2.14 18.95
N THR A 203 16.52 -1.03 19.66
CA THR A 203 17.85 -0.52 20.02
C THR A 203 18.61 -1.52 20.89
N ARG A 204 17.96 -2.10 21.92
CA ARG A 204 18.60 -3.12 22.79
C ARG A 204 19.04 -4.36 22.04
N LYS A 205 18.31 -4.73 20.99
CA LYS A 205 18.62 -5.90 20.14
C LYS A 205 19.48 -5.57 18.93
N GLY A 206 19.85 -4.30 18.73
CA GLY A 206 20.66 -3.86 17.59
C GLY A 206 19.94 -3.97 16.26
N LEU A 207 18.61 -3.86 16.23
CA LEU A 207 17.79 -3.94 15.02
C LEU A 207 17.74 -2.58 14.30
N ASP A 208 18.01 -2.58 12.99
CA ASP A 208 17.92 -1.40 12.11
C ASP A 208 16.49 -1.14 11.63
N THR A 209 15.56 -2.05 11.86
CA THR A 209 14.16 -1.96 11.45
C THR A 209 13.54 -0.65 11.93
N LYS A 210 12.84 0.05 11.03
CA LYS A 210 12.21 1.33 11.34
C LYS A 210 10.77 1.13 11.84
N ILE A 211 10.34 2.04 12.69
CA ILE A 211 8.98 2.07 13.22
C ILE A 211 8.17 3.04 12.34
N LEU A 212 7.21 2.52 11.59
CA LEU A 212 6.36 3.29 10.72
C LEU A 212 5.07 3.67 11.44
N ILE A 213 4.77 4.94 11.47
CA ILE A 213 3.54 5.53 12.03
C ILE A 213 2.86 6.37 10.95
N ASN A 214 1.60 6.68 10.97
CA ASN A 214 0.53 6.35 11.91
C ASN A 214 -0.44 5.29 11.34
N GLU A 215 -0.42 5.07 10.03
CA GLU A 215 -1.40 4.23 9.30
C GLU A 215 -2.84 4.72 9.53
N SER A 216 -3.06 6.05 9.52
CA SER A 216 -4.39 6.63 9.64
C SER A 216 -5.31 6.13 8.55
N SER A 217 -6.54 5.73 8.88
CA SER A 217 -7.52 5.22 7.92
C SER A 217 -7.99 6.28 6.90
N ASP A 218 -7.93 7.53 7.29
CA ASP A 218 -8.35 8.69 6.49
C ASP A 218 -7.31 9.80 6.60
N TYR A 219 -6.89 10.35 5.47
CA TYR A 219 -5.90 11.43 5.42
C TYR A 219 -6.26 12.64 6.29
N ARG A 220 -7.57 12.90 6.44
CA ARG A 220 -8.04 14.05 7.24
C ARG A 220 -7.69 13.92 8.70
N CYS A 221 -7.59 12.70 9.25
CA CYS A 221 -7.15 12.49 10.62
C CYS A 221 -5.66 12.84 10.84
N MET A 222 -4.88 12.90 9.77
CA MET A 222 -3.47 13.27 9.85
C MET A 222 -3.25 14.78 10.09
N PHE A 223 -4.18 15.65 9.65
CA PHE A 223 -4.05 17.11 9.76
C PHE A 223 -5.22 17.81 10.46
N ALA A 224 -6.28 17.08 10.82
CA ALA A 224 -7.46 17.61 11.49
C ALA A 224 -8.09 16.54 12.40
N THR A 225 -9.18 16.91 13.10
CA THR A 225 -10.14 15.94 13.64
C THR A 225 -11.20 15.67 12.57
N HIS A 226 -11.34 14.40 12.16
CA HIS A 226 -12.35 14.01 11.20
C HIS A 226 -12.95 12.66 11.58
N MET A 227 -14.25 12.63 11.91
CA MET A 227 -14.96 11.44 12.43
C MET A 227 -14.24 10.74 13.60
N THR A 228 -13.41 11.47 14.30
CA THR A 228 -12.62 11.04 15.46
C THR A 228 -12.56 12.17 16.48
N ASP A 229 -11.97 11.91 17.65
CA ASP A 229 -11.71 12.94 18.65
C ASP A 229 -10.32 13.57 18.49
N TRP A 230 -10.05 14.62 19.26
CA TRP A 230 -8.75 15.31 19.22
C TRP A 230 -7.58 14.45 19.64
N GLN A 231 -7.82 13.38 20.40
CA GLN A 231 -6.78 12.46 20.86
C GLN A 231 -6.25 11.55 19.76
N ARG A 232 -6.96 11.45 18.64
CA ARG A 232 -6.64 10.60 17.47
C ARG A 232 -6.53 11.39 16.18
N GLY A 233 -6.87 12.70 16.20
CA GLY A 233 -6.67 13.63 15.08
C GLY A 233 -5.34 14.35 15.14
N TYR A 234 -5.06 15.22 14.15
CA TYR A 234 -3.84 16.02 14.04
C TYR A 234 -2.54 15.21 14.20
N ALA A 235 -2.50 14.00 13.66
CA ALA A 235 -1.42 13.04 13.92
C ALA A 235 -0.04 13.58 13.52
N ILE A 236 0.08 14.30 12.39
CA ILE A 236 1.38 14.88 11.95
C ILE A 236 1.88 15.88 12.98
N GLN A 237 1.01 16.77 13.45
CA GLN A 237 1.37 17.75 14.48
C GLN A 237 1.73 17.06 15.80
N SER A 238 0.93 16.08 16.20
CA SER A 238 1.17 15.33 17.44
C SER A 238 2.56 14.70 17.47
N PHE A 239 2.99 14.05 16.39
CA PHE A 239 4.23 13.29 16.41
C PHE A 239 5.47 14.08 15.98
N PHE A 240 5.31 15.16 15.23
CA PHE A 240 6.45 15.88 14.65
C PHE A 240 6.55 17.37 14.97
N CYS A 241 5.60 17.93 15.76
CA CYS A 241 5.76 19.25 16.35
C CYS A 241 6.49 19.15 17.70
N PRO A 242 7.65 19.81 17.88
CA PRO A 242 8.40 19.74 19.15
C PRO A 242 7.60 20.22 20.37
N ASP A 243 6.61 21.09 20.16
CA ASP A 243 5.75 21.58 21.25
C ASP A 243 4.75 20.51 21.75
N SER A 244 4.58 19.41 21.02
CA SER A 244 3.73 18.28 21.40
C SER A 244 4.47 17.32 22.35
N THR A 245 4.92 17.79 23.50
CA THR A 245 5.88 17.14 24.39
C THR A 245 5.57 15.70 24.73
N ASP A 246 4.29 15.36 24.98
CA ASP A 246 3.86 14.01 25.35
C ASP A 246 3.89 13.02 24.19
N THR A 247 3.70 13.51 22.96
CA THR A 247 3.53 12.67 21.75
C THR A 247 4.65 12.82 20.74
N TYR A 248 5.54 13.80 20.91
CA TYR A 248 6.64 14.07 19.99
C TYR A 248 7.57 12.86 19.82
N LEU A 249 7.81 12.46 18.58
CA LEU A 249 8.62 11.31 18.20
C LEU A 249 9.82 11.68 17.30
N GLY A 250 10.00 12.97 16.99
CA GLY A 250 11.02 13.41 16.03
C GLY A 250 12.47 13.05 16.41
N ASP A 251 12.74 12.79 17.68
CA ASP A 251 14.06 12.41 18.21
C ASP A 251 14.11 10.94 18.68
N THR A 252 13.03 10.17 18.44
CA THR A 252 12.97 8.76 18.87
C THR A 252 13.76 7.89 17.90
N PRO A 253 14.78 7.15 18.36
CA PRO A 253 15.52 6.22 17.51
C PRO A 253 14.58 5.26 16.76
N ASN A 254 14.98 4.84 15.58
CA ASN A 254 14.20 4.00 14.66
C ASN A 254 12.90 4.61 14.12
N VAL A 255 12.42 5.77 14.58
CA VAL A 255 11.26 6.46 14.04
C VAL A 255 11.72 7.48 12.99
N PRO A 256 11.52 7.22 11.69
CA PRO A 256 11.88 8.18 10.65
C PRO A 256 10.89 9.35 10.61
N ARG A 257 11.30 10.48 10.04
CA ARG A 257 10.35 11.58 9.72
C ARG A 257 9.51 11.22 8.49
N LEU A 258 8.71 10.20 8.65
CA LEU A 258 7.86 9.58 7.64
C LEU A 258 6.54 9.19 8.27
N MET A 259 5.43 9.62 7.67
CA MET A 259 4.08 9.21 8.05
C MET A 259 3.48 8.30 6.99
N ALA A 260 2.80 7.26 7.46
CA ALA A 260 1.95 6.40 6.65
C ALA A 260 0.47 6.77 6.83
N GLY A 261 -0.32 6.63 5.79
CA GLY A 261 -1.75 6.86 5.84
C GLY A 261 -2.50 6.23 4.67
N HIS A 262 -3.78 6.01 4.88
CA HIS A 262 -4.70 5.38 3.95
C HIS A 262 -5.61 6.43 3.31
N SER A 263 -5.96 6.24 2.03
CA SER A 263 -6.78 7.20 1.29
C SER A 263 -8.28 6.88 1.29
N TYR A 264 -8.74 6.08 2.26
CA TYR A 264 -10.15 5.73 2.37
C TYR A 264 -11.05 6.98 2.50
N TRP A 265 -12.20 6.95 1.84
CA TRP A 265 -13.22 8.01 1.83
C TRP A 265 -12.74 9.38 1.34
N THR A 266 -11.55 9.49 0.77
CA THR A 266 -10.96 10.75 0.28
C THR A 266 -10.91 10.86 -1.26
N ASN A 267 -11.52 9.89 -1.97
CA ASN A 267 -11.37 9.74 -3.42
C ASN A 267 -12.50 10.38 -4.23
N THR A 268 -13.57 10.81 -3.57
CA THR A 268 -14.76 11.40 -4.20
C THR A 268 -15.35 12.48 -3.29
N PRO A 269 -15.95 13.57 -3.83
CA PRO A 269 -15.92 13.98 -5.23
C PRO A 269 -14.53 14.45 -5.69
N LEU A 270 -14.36 14.78 -6.98
CA LEU A 270 -13.06 15.13 -7.58
C LEU A 270 -12.39 16.34 -6.89
N GLU A 271 -13.19 17.33 -6.48
CA GLU A 271 -12.68 18.50 -5.73
C GLU A 271 -12.09 18.09 -4.37
N ALA A 272 -12.76 17.16 -3.67
CA ALA A 272 -12.27 16.62 -2.40
C ALA A 272 -11.02 15.77 -2.59
N LEU A 273 -10.96 14.95 -3.64
CA LEU A 273 -9.78 14.18 -4.01
C LEU A 273 -8.52 15.06 -4.06
N ARG A 274 -8.61 16.23 -4.70
CA ARG A 274 -7.50 17.17 -4.83
C ARG A 274 -7.24 17.95 -3.54
N SER A 275 -8.29 18.57 -2.98
CA SER A 275 -8.13 19.52 -1.85
C SER A 275 -7.64 18.85 -0.57
N ILE A 276 -8.09 17.63 -0.27
CA ILE A 276 -7.63 16.87 0.90
C ILE A 276 -6.13 16.58 0.78
N ARG A 277 -5.66 16.18 -0.40
CA ARG A 277 -4.24 15.87 -0.65
C ARG A 277 -3.35 17.10 -0.57
N MET A 278 -3.83 18.24 -1.03
CA MET A 278 -3.11 19.52 -0.90
C MET A 278 -2.98 19.92 0.58
N GLN A 279 -4.05 19.85 1.37
CA GLN A 279 -4.01 20.16 2.81
C GLN A 279 -3.08 19.20 3.57
N LEU A 280 -3.10 17.91 3.21
CA LEU A 280 -2.16 16.93 3.76
C LEU A 280 -0.73 17.34 3.44
N LYS A 281 -0.43 17.66 2.17
CA LYS A 281 0.92 18.08 1.72
C LYS A 281 1.40 19.33 2.44
N ASP A 282 0.56 20.37 2.57
CA ASP A 282 0.89 21.59 3.28
C ASP A 282 1.28 21.31 4.73
N THR A 283 0.57 20.39 5.39
CA THR A 283 0.88 20.01 6.78
C THR A 283 2.17 19.19 6.88
N LEU A 284 2.40 18.25 5.96
CA LEU A 284 3.63 17.47 5.89
C LEU A 284 4.86 18.38 5.68
N ASP A 285 4.75 19.35 4.77
CA ASP A 285 5.81 20.31 4.49
C ASP A 285 6.11 21.21 5.70
N LYS A 286 5.06 21.68 6.38
CA LYS A 286 5.21 22.51 7.59
C LYS A 286 6.06 21.82 8.67
N TYR A 287 5.93 20.48 8.81
CA TYR A 287 6.67 19.72 9.81
C TYR A 287 7.87 18.96 9.23
N ASN A 288 8.20 19.16 7.93
CA ASN A 288 9.27 18.43 7.22
C ASN A 288 9.15 16.92 7.37
N VAL A 289 7.97 16.37 7.06
CA VAL A 289 7.65 14.94 7.16
C VAL A 289 7.41 14.36 5.76
N GLN A 290 8.00 13.22 5.48
CA GLN A 290 7.76 12.46 4.25
C GLN A 290 6.44 11.67 4.37
N PHE A 291 5.88 11.27 3.22
CA PHE A 291 4.59 10.60 3.21
C PHE A 291 4.60 9.33 2.35
N TRP A 292 3.99 8.27 2.88
CA TRP A 292 3.63 7.05 2.19
C TRP A 292 2.13 6.84 2.24
N GLN A 293 1.52 6.64 1.08
CA GLN A 293 0.20 6.06 0.98
C GLN A 293 0.37 4.54 1.06
N THR A 294 -0.04 3.93 2.15
CA THR A 294 0.27 2.54 2.50
C THR A 294 -0.91 1.60 2.34
N GLU A 295 -2.13 2.13 2.16
CA GLU A 295 -3.30 1.30 1.98
C GLU A 295 -4.46 2.06 1.33
N THR A 296 -5.12 1.44 0.37
CA THR A 296 -6.44 1.83 -0.14
C THR A 296 -7.09 0.68 -0.90
N CYS A 297 -8.41 0.66 -0.93
CA CYS A 297 -9.22 -0.11 -1.86
C CYS A 297 -10.49 0.67 -2.21
N ILE A 298 -11.39 0.06 -2.96
CA ILE A 298 -12.64 0.71 -3.37
C ILE A 298 -13.67 0.57 -2.26
N MET A 299 -14.20 1.70 -1.80
CA MET A 299 -15.21 1.76 -0.74
C MET A 299 -16.63 1.94 -1.29
N SER A 300 -17.64 1.86 -0.44
CA SER A 300 -19.05 1.99 -0.83
C SER A 300 -19.41 3.36 -1.37
N ASN A 301 -18.70 4.42 -0.95
CA ASN A 301 -18.89 5.79 -1.42
C ASN A 301 -18.20 6.11 -2.75
N ASP A 302 -17.46 5.18 -3.34
CA ASP A 302 -16.86 5.33 -4.67
C ASP A 302 -17.92 5.08 -5.77
N GLU A 303 -18.98 5.90 -5.78
CA GLU A 303 -20.20 5.72 -6.61
C GLU A 303 -19.92 5.76 -8.11
N GLU A 304 -18.91 6.52 -8.56
CA GLU A 304 -18.52 6.63 -9.99
C GLU A 304 -18.29 5.25 -10.62
N ILE A 305 -17.80 4.30 -9.85
CA ILE A 305 -17.52 2.93 -10.31
C ILE A 305 -18.47 1.90 -9.70
N GLY A 306 -19.51 2.33 -9.00
CA GLY A 306 -20.52 1.47 -8.38
C GLY A 306 -20.10 0.87 -7.05
N GLY A 307 -19.22 1.56 -6.31
CA GLY A 307 -18.73 1.14 -5.00
C GLY A 307 -17.84 -0.10 -5.04
N GLY A 308 -17.49 -0.62 -3.86
CA GLY A 308 -16.54 -1.72 -3.68
C GLY A 308 -17.09 -3.12 -3.92
N GLY A 309 -18.42 -3.30 -3.94
CA GLY A 309 -19.02 -4.64 -4.10
C GLY A 309 -18.77 -5.26 -5.48
N GLY A 310 -18.71 -6.59 -5.53
CA GLY A 310 -18.50 -7.36 -6.76
C GLY A 310 -17.03 -7.35 -7.23
N TYR A 311 -16.82 -7.78 -8.46
CA TYR A 311 -15.50 -7.87 -9.08
C TYR A 311 -15.51 -7.22 -10.46
N ASP A 312 -14.59 -6.29 -10.71
CA ASP A 312 -14.45 -5.62 -11.99
C ASP A 312 -13.08 -5.92 -12.61
N ARG A 313 -13.09 -6.54 -13.77
CA ARG A 313 -11.87 -6.84 -14.55
C ARG A 313 -11.58 -5.80 -15.63
N THR A 314 -12.41 -4.75 -15.74
CA THR A 314 -12.37 -3.78 -16.84
C THR A 314 -11.48 -2.58 -16.52
N MET A 315 -11.28 -1.74 -17.54
CA MET A 315 -10.59 -0.46 -17.36
C MET A 315 -11.36 0.56 -16.51
N LYS A 316 -12.63 0.29 -16.14
CA LYS A 316 -13.42 1.25 -15.34
C LYS A 316 -12.80 1.48 -13.96
N THR A 317 -12.64 0.42 -13.17
CA THR A 317 -11.98 0.49 -11.85
C THR A 317 -10.49 0.81 -11.98
N ALA A 318 -9.81 0.24 -12.98
CA ALA A 318 -8.39 0.47 -13.21
C ALA A 318 -8.04 1.95 -13.43
N LEU A 319 -8.82 2.66 -14.25
CA LEU A 319 -8.62 4.09 -14.49
C LEU A 319 -8.98 4.95 -13.28
N TYR A 320 -10.04 4.58 -12.55
CA TYR A 320 -10.40 5.25 -11.30
C TYR A 320 -9.24 5.23 -10.30
N VAL A 321 -8.63 4.06 -10.12
CA VAL A 321 -7.48 3.90 -9.23
C VAL A 321 -6.23 4.59 -9.78
N ALA A 322 -5.99 4.55 -11.10
CA ALA A 322 -4.87 5.29 -11.71
C ALA A 322 -4.98 6.81 -11.46
N ARG A 323 -6.21 7.36 -11.44
CA ARG A 323 -6.46 8.75 -11.04
C ARG A 323 -6.12 9.00 -9.56
N ILE A 324 -6.44 8.06 -8.66
CA ILE A 324 -6.07 8.15 -7.25
C ILE A 324 -4.54 8.14 -7.10
N ILE A 325 -3.85 7.21 -7.77
CA ILE A 325 -2.38 7.13 -7.77
C ILE A 325 -1.77 8.47 -8.22
N HIS A 326 -2.27 9.02 -9.33
CA HIS A 326 -1.80 10.31 -9.84
C HIS A 326 -1.94 11.41 -8.79
N HIS A 327 -3.11 11.53 -8.15
CA HIS A 327 -3.37 12.57 -7.16
C HIS A 327 -2.56 12.39 -5.87
N ASP A 328 -2.38 11.17 -5.39
CA ASP A 328 -1.54 10.89 -4.22
C ASP A 328 -0.08 11.28 -4.47
N ILE A 329 0.45 10.98 -5.66
CA ILE A 329 1.82 11.31 -6.01
C ILE A 329 2.00 12.82 -6.26
N VAL A 330 1.07 13.43 -7.00
CA VAL A 330 1.22 14.83 -7.44
C VAL A 330 0.86 15.80 -6.33
N TYR A 331 -0.26 15.60 -5.64
CA TYR A 331 -0.81 16.56 -4.69
C TYR A 331 -0.46 16.24 -3.23
N ALA A 332 -0.46 14.97 -2.82
CA ALA A 332 -0.02 14.62 -1.46
C ALA A 332 1.51 14.44 -1.36
N GLY A 333 2.20 14.31 -2.50
CA GLY A 333 3.63 14.07 -2.52
C GLY A 333 4.02 12.67 -2.03
N ALA A 334 3.14 11.69 -2.22
CA ALA A 334 3.38 10.31 -1.82
C ALA A 334 4.65 9.75 -2.48
N ARG A 335 5.57 9.26 -1.66
CA ARG A 335 6.82 8.63 -2.10
C ARG A 335 6.69 7.12 -2.26
N SER A 336 5.66 6.51 -1.64
CA SER A 336 5.24 5.13 -1.85
C SER A 336 3.74 5.09 -2.08
N TRP A 337 3.29 4.13 -2.87
CA TRP A 337 1.88 3.89 -3.07
C TRP A 337 1.58 2.39 -3.00
N GLN A 338 0.64 1.97 -2.12
CA GLN A 338 0.37 0.58 -1.83
C GLN A 338 -1.14 0.31 -1.85
N TRP A 339 -1.50 -0.82 -2.45
CA TRP A 339 -2.86 -1.32 -2.47
C TRP A 339 -3.17 -2.17 -1.24
N TRP A 340 -4.46 -2.17 -0.81
CA TRP A 340 -4.85 -2.93 0.37
C TRP A 340 -4.54 -4.41 0.20
N ARG A 341 -5.35 -5.19 -0.53
CA ARG A 341 -5.09 -6.62 -0.69
C ARG A 341 -4.55 -6.97 -2.06
N ALA A 342 -3.46 -7.71 -2.08
CA ALA A 342 -2.93 -8.23 -3.34
C ALA A 342 -3.92 -9.18 -4.01
N VAL A 343 -4.58 -10.05 -3.23
CA VAL A 343 -5.62 -10.96 -3.72
C VAL A 343 -6.89 -10.81 -2.87
N GLY A 344 -8.02 -10.61 -3.50
CA GLY A 344 -9.34 -10.49 -2.86
C GLY A 344 -10.34 -11.49 -3.44
N GLY A 345 -11.42 -11.75 -2.67
CA GLY A 345 -12.51 -12.64 -3.07
C GLY A 345 -13.59 -11.95 -3.92
N ASP A 346 -14.69 -11.57 -3.30
CA ASP A 346 -15.89 -11.03 -3.95
C ASP A 346 -16.04 -9.50 -3.84
N TYR A 347 -14.98 -8.80 -3.47
CA TYR A 347 -14.89 -7.36 -3.29
C TYR A 347 -13.81 -6.76 -4.17
N LYS A 348 -13.99 -5.52 -4.65
CA LYS A 348 -13.00 -4.83 -5.51
C LYS A 348 -11.74 -4.38 -4.75
N ASP A 349 -11.37 -5.08 -3.71
CA ASP A 349 -10.18 -4.80 -2.92
C ASP A 349 -8.94 -5.60 -3.35
N GLY A 350 -9.09 -6.61 -4.21
CA GLY A 350 -7.97 -7.39 -4.75
C GLY A 350 -7.43 -6.86 -6.08
N LEU A 351 -6.10 -6.81 -6.25
CA LEU A 351 -5.47 -6.66 -7.57
C LEU A 351 -5.74 -7.92 -8.41
N LEU A 352 -5.74 -9.05 -7.74
CA LEU A 352 -6.08 -10.37 -8.25
C LEU A 352 -7.31 -10.88 -7.51
N ARG A 353 -8.03 -11.83 -8.12
CA ARG A 353 -9.16 -12.51 -7.49
C ARG A 353 -8.90 -13.99 -7.38
N GLU A 354 -9.12 -14.54 -6.19
CA GLU A 354 -9.14 -15.97 -5.96
C GLU A 354 -10.54 -16.56 -6.16
N PHE A 355 -10.55 -17.82 -6.59
CA PHE A 355 -11.69 -18.71 -6.60
C PHE A 355 -11.24 -20.00 -5.91
N SER A 356 -11.66 -20.18 -4.67
CA SER A 356 -11.24 -21.30 -3.83
C SER A 356 -12.35 -22.33 -3.63
N ASN A 357 -11.94 -23.56 -3.26
CA ASN A 357 -12.86 -24.50 -2.66
C ASN A 357 -13.32 -23.96 -1.28
N ARG A 358 -14.34 -24.62 -0.70
CA ARG A 358 -14.96 -24.19 0.56
C ARG A 358 -13.95 -24.15 1.73
N GLU A 359 -13.00 -25.08 1.71
CA GLU A 359 -11.99 -25.26 2.75
C GLU A 359 -10.84 -24.26 2.60
N GLY A 360 -10.69 -23.59 1.46
CA GLY A 360 -9.59 -22.67 1.16
C GLY A 360 -8.25 -23.38 0.89
N THR A 361 -8.27 -24.68 0.62
CA THR A 361 -7.07 -25.52 0.45
C THR A 361 -6.58 -25.61 -0.99
N ASP A 362 -7.42 -25.25 -1.96
CA ASP A 362 -7.11 -25.26 -3.39
C ASP A 362 -8.00 -24.27 -4.15
N GLY A 363 -7.57 -23.86 -5.33
CA GLY A 363 -8.30 -22.94 -6.17
C GLY A 363 -7.47 -22.42 -7.34
N HIS A 364 -7.94 -21.32 -7.91
CA HIS A 364 -7.19 -20.59 -8.94
C HIS A 364 -7.31 -19.08 -8.72
N VAL A 365 -6.37 -18.35 -9.31
CA VAL A 365 -6.30 -16.88 -9.24
C VAL A 365 -6.41 -16.32 -10.66
N VAL A 366 -7.10 -15.20 -10.81
CA VAL A 366 -7.22 -14.48 -12.09
C VAL A 366 -6.79 -13.03 -11.95
N ASP A 367 -6.28 -12.46 -13.02
CA ASP A 367 -5.85 -11.06 -13.08
C ASP A 367 -7.03 -10.10 -13.33
N SER A 368 -6.75 -8.82 -13.17
CA SER A 368 -7.65 -7.71 -13.50
C SER A 368 -6.91 -6.57 -14.18
N LYS A 369 -7.64 -5.67 -14.83
CA LYS A 369 -7.04 -4.43 -15.36
C LYS A 369 -6.46 -3.54 -14.26
N LEU A 370 -6.98 -3.64 -13.05
CA LEU A 370 -6.45 -2.92 -11.89
C LEU A 370 -5.01 -3.32 -11.57
N LEU A 371 -4.69 -4.63 -11.59
CA LEU A 371 -3.32 -5.11 -11.44
C LEU A 371 -2.39 -4.43 -12.45
N TRP A 372 -2.76 -4.48 -13.72
CA TRP A 372 -1.92 -3.94 -14.80
C TRP A 372 -1.87 -2.42 -14.83
N ALA A 373 -2.91 -1.73 -14.33
CA ALA A 373 -2.90 -0.28 -14.13
C ALA A 373 -1.85 0.13 -13.07
N LEU A 374 -1.81 -0.57 -11.95
CA LEU A 374 -0.74 -0.38 -10.96
C LEU A 374 0.62 -0.72 -11.57
N GLY A 375 0.69 -1.75 -12.40
CA GLY A 375 1.88 -2.16 -13.14
C GLY A 375 2.47 -1.08 -14.07
N ASN A 376 1.64 -0.19 -14.60
CA ASN A 376 2.12 0.97 -15.36
C ASN A 376 3.01 1.91 -14.54
N TYR A 377 2.86 1.91 -13.22
CA TYR A 377 3.74 2.62 -12.29
C TYR A 377 4.83 1.68 -11.74
N SER A 378 4.43 0.63 -11.04
CA SER A 378 5.30 -0.17 -10.17
C SER A 378 6.44 -0.87 -10.91
N ARG A 379 6.17 -1.36 -12.13
CA ARG A 379 7.17 -2.07 -12.94
C ARG A 379 8.29 -1.16 -13.45
N PHE A 380 7.96 0.07 -13.77
CA PHE A 380 8.86 0.99 -14.48
C PHE A 380 9.43 2.08 -13.59
N VAL A 381 8.67 2.58 -12.62
CA VAL A 381 9.14 3.57 -11.62
C VAL A 381 9.71 2.82 -10.43
N ARG A 382 11.03 2.69 -10.40
CA ARG A 382 11.70 1.82 -9.42
C ARG A 382 12.12 2.58 -8.15
N PRO A 383 12.38 1.87 -7.03
CA PRO A 383 12.90 2.47 -5.81
C PRO A 383 14.13 3.34 -6.09
N GLY A 384 14.15 4.54 -5.50
CA GLY A 384 15.18 5.55 -5.77
C GLY A 384 14.87 6.48 -6.95
N ALA A 385 13.78 6.27 -7.69
CA ALA A 385 13.36 7.17 -8.76
C ALA A 385 13.02 8.56 -8.20
N THR A 386 13.46 9.60 -8.90
CA THR A 386 13.08 10.98 -8.61
C THR A 386 11.92 11.40 -9.51
N ARG A 387 10.82 11.90 -8.91
CA ARG A 387 9.74 12.52 -9.68
C ARG A 387 10.22 13.84 -10.27
N MET A 388 9.98 14.04 -11.54
CA MET A 388 10.39 15.23 -12.29
C MET A 388 9.20 16.15 -12.53
N GLY A 389 9.41 17.44 -12.48
CA GLY A 389 8.40 18.41 -12.88
C GLY A 389 8.08 18.31 -14.37
N ILE A 390 6.84 18.56 -14.73
CA ILE A 390 6.36 18.62 -16.11
C ILE A 390 5.92 20.04 -16.43
N THR A 391 6.38 20.57 -17.54
CA THR A 391 5.82 21.80 -18.14
C THR A 391 4.97 21.37 -19.34
N ALA A 392 3.69 21.69 -19.32
CA ALA A 392 2.76 21.32 -20.39
C ALA A 392 1.99 22.54 -20.90
N THR A 393 1.63 22.50 -22.18
CA THR A 393 0.74 23.47 -22.81
C THR A 393 -0.38 22.74 -23.56
N ASP A 394 -1.55 23.35 -23.61
CA ASP A 394 -2.66 22.89 -24.44
C ASP A 394 -2.45 23.30 -25.92
N LYS A 395 -3.43 22.92 -26.77
CA LYS A 395 -3.39 23.23 -28.23
C LYS A 395 -3.36 24.73 -28.52
N THR A 396 -3.73 25.58 -27.57
CA THR A 396 -3.72 27.06 -27.72
C THR A 396 -2.42 27.69 -27.24
N GLY A 397 -1.49 26.88 -26.71
CA GLY A 397 -0.25 27.33 -26.09
C GLY A 397 -0.40 27.81 -24.64
N ARG A 398 -1.59 27.65 -24.05
CA ARG A 398 -1.81 27.98 -22.63
C ARG A 398 -1.12 26.94 -21.76
N ALA A 399 -0.44 27.39 -20.71
CA ALA A 399 0.17 26.48 -19.71
C ALA A 399 -0.90 25.64 -19.02
N VAL A 400 -0.61 24.34 -18.90
CA VAL A 400 -1.43 23.36 -18.19
C VAL A 400 -0.61 22.83 -17.03
N THR A 401 -1.15 22.90 -15.83
CA THR A 401 -0.52 22.31 -14.64
C THR A 401 -0.78 20.80 -14.60
N GLU A 402 0.00 20.05 -13.83
CA GLU A 402 -0.27 18.63 -13.60
C GLU A 402 -1.72 18.39 -13.13
N GLY A 403 -2.31 19.32 -12.36
CA GLY A 403 -3.68 19.23 -11.89
C GLY A 403 -4.73 19.54 -12.93
N ASP A 404 -4.41 20.36 -13.92
CA ASP A 404 -5.35 20.67 -15.01
C ASP A 404 -5.44 19.53 -16.02
N THR A 405 -4.44 18.67 -16.12
CA THR A 405 -4.46 17.51 -17.01
C THR A 405 -5.60 16.55 -16.72
N ASP A 406 -5.99 16.42 -15.44
CA ASP A 406 -7.16 15.61 -15.06
C ASP A 406 -8.45 16.12 -15.69
N ARG A 407 -8.66 17.44 -15.77
CA ARG A 407 -9.83 18.06 -16.41
C ARG A 407 -9.89 17.82 -17.91
N THR A 408 -8.72 17.72 -18.55
CA THR A 408 -8.64 17.37 -19.99
C THR A 408 -8.75 15.87 -20.22
N GLY A 409 -8.79 15.07 -19.18
CA GLY A 409 -8.80 13.62 -19.21
C GLY A 409 -7.44 12.99 -19.52
N LEU A 410 -6.34 13.75 -19.40
CA LEU A 410 -4.98 13.29 -19.60
C LEU A 410 -4.11 13.68 -18.40
N MET A 411 -3.68 12.71 -17.61
CA MET A 411 -2.84 12.90 -16.44
C MET A 411 -1.44 12.33 -16.69
N CYS A 412 -0.40 13.14 -16.46
CA CYS A 412 0.98 12.77 -16.75
C CYS A 412 1.85 12.88 -15.50
N THR A 413 2.74 11.91 -15.29
CA THR A 413 3.82 11.98 -14.31
C THR A 413 5.14 11.51 -14.94
N ALA A 414 6.25 12.16 -14.60
CA ALA A 414 7.56 11.83 -15.12
C ALA A 414 8.54 11.50 -14.00
N TYR A 415 9.43 10.56 -14.28
CA TYR A 415 10.41 10.08 -13.31
C TYR A 415 11.77 9.85 -13.98
N ARG A 416 12.83 9.99 -13.20
CA ARG A 416 14.17 9.54 -13.53
C ARG A 416 14.58 8.47 -12.53
N ASN A 417 14.77 7.25 -13.01
CA ASN A 417 15.24 6.13 -12.20
C ASN A 417 16.71 6.29 -11.80
N ALA A 418 17.15 5.55 -10.79
CA ALA A 418 18.53 5.57 -10.31
C ALA A 418 19.54 5.10 -11.37
N ASP A 419 19.14 4.24 -12.32
CA ASP A 419 19.94 3.80 -13.46
C ASP A 419 20.04 4.84 -14.59
N GLY A 420 19.39 6.00 -14.40
CA GLY A 420 19.34 7.10 -15.36
C GLY A 420 18.26 6.98 -16.42
N SER A 421 17.49 5.89 -16.47
CA SER A 421 16.35 5.77 -17.38
C SER A 421 15.22 6.75 -17.00
N TRP A 422 14.55 7.26 -18.03
CA TRP A 422 13.38 8.11 -17.87
C TRP A 422 12.11 7.31 -18.04
N VAL A 423 11.11 7.61 -17.24
CA VAL A 423 9.78 6.99 -17.28
C VAL A 423 8.74 8.09 -17.29
N MET A 424 7.75 8.00 -18.17
CA MET A 424 6.58 8.84 -18.14
C MET A 424 5.33 7.98 -18.14
N VAL A 425 4.46 8.17 -17.16
CA VAL A 425 3.16 7.50 -17.08
C VAL A 425 2.08 8.48 -17.50
N VAL A 426 1.27 8.09 -18.47
CA VAL A 426 0.18 8.89 -19.05
C VAL A 426 -1.13 8.13 -18.90
N VAL A 427 -2.10 8.73 -18.21
CA VAL A 427 -3.45 8.19 -18.04
C VAL A 427 -4.41 9.00 -18.87
N ASN A 428 -5.04 8.37 -19.87
CA ASN A 428 -6.14 8.94 -20.61
C ASN A 428 -7.47 8.47 -20.02
N TYR A 429 -8.06 9.30 -19.18
CA TYR A 429 -9.36 9.02 -18.54
C TYR A 429 -10.56 9.28 -19.46
N ALA A 430 -10.34 10.03 -20.55
CA ALA A 430 -11.39 10.41 -21.48
C ALA A 430 -11.84 9.24 -22.38
N THR A 431 -13.04 9.35 -22.93
CA THR A 431 -13.61 8.41 -23.90
C THR A 431 -13.09 8.62 -25.33
N GLU A 432 -12.21 9.58 -25.52
CA GLU A 432 -11.59 9.93 -26.80
C GLU A 432 -10.08 9.74 -26.74
N GLU A 433 -9.48 9.39 -27.86
CA GLU A 433 -8.03 9.41 -27.97
C GLU A 433 -7.49 10.85 -27.90
N LYS A 434 -6.28 10.98 -27.37
CA LYS A 434 -5.58 12.27 -27.22
C LYS A 434 -4.24 12.20 -27.92
N SER A 435 -3.94 13.19 -28.74
CA SER A 435 -2.59 13.38 -29.28
C SER A 435 -1.76 14.21 -28.33
N MET A 436 -0.52 13.79 -28.12
CA MET A 436 0.46 14.56 -27.36
C MET A 436 1.84 14.50 -28.01
N THR A 437 2.64 15.53 -27.75
CA THR A 437 4.07 15.54 -28.03
C THR A 437 4.79 15.82 -26.73
N PHE A 438 5.81 15.06 -26.45
CA PHE A 438 6.65 15.29 -25.26
C PHE A 438 8.12 15.04 -25.58
N HIS A 439 8.98 15.70 -24.85
CA HIS A 439 10.42 15.47 -24.92
C HIS A 439 11.05 15.62 -23.55
N VAL A 440 12.19 15.03 -23.39
CA VAL A 440 13.10 15.29 -22.28
C VAL A 440 14.38 15.88 -22.84
N ASP A 441 14.88 16.93 -22.17
CA ASP A 441 16.14 17.56 -22.56
C ASP A 441 17.34 16.77 -22.00
N ASP A 442 17.45 15.53 -22.47
CA ASP A 442 18.56 14.62 -22.20
C ASP A 442 19.03 14.04 -23.54
N ARG A 443 20.23 14.42 -23.97
CA ARG A 443 20.82 14.01 -25.25
C ARG A 443 20.96 12.49 -25.40
N LYS A 444 20.91 11.74 -24.30
CA LYS A 444 20.97 10.26 -24.34
C LYS A 444 19.64 9.64 -24.76
N VAL A 445 18.52 10.33 -24.55
CA VAL A 445 17.19 9.80 -24.88
C VAL A 445 16.89 10.06 -26.35
N LYS A 446 16.88 8.99 -27.15
CA LYS A 446 16.56 9.05 -28.59
C LYS A 446 15.13 8.64 -28.89
N SER A 447 14.62 7.67 -28.15
CA SER A 447 13.29 7.13 -28.33
C SER A 447 12.73 6.58 -27.02
N TRP A 448 11.46 6.24 -27.07
CA TRP A 448 10.70 5.69 -25.95
C TRP A 448 10.09 4.36 -26.36
N GLN A 449 10.10 3.39 -25.45
CA GLN A 449 9.34 2.17 -25.56
C GLN A 449 8.05 2.36 -24.76
N PRO A 450 6.88 2.46 -25.45
CA PRO A 450 5.60 2.52 -24.74
C PRO A 450 5.11 1.13 -24.34
N TYR A 451 4.39 1.08 -23.19
CA TYR A 451 3.69 -0.08 -22.68
C TYR A 451 2.24 0.31 -22.41
N LEU A 452 1.31 -0.34 -23.09
CA LEU A 452 -0.12 -0.02 -23.11
C LEU A 452 -0.91 -0.94 -22.18
N THR A 453 -1.72 -0.34 -21.31
CA THR A 453 -2.82 -1.03 -20.62
C THR A 453 -4.14 -0.39 -21.06
N ALA A 454 -5.03 -1.19 -21.65
CA ALA A 454 -6.33 -0.76 -22.16
C ALA A 454 -7.35 -1.90 -22.13
N GLU A 455 -8.57 -1.62 -22.53
CA GLU A 455 -9.61 -2.64 -22.64
C GLU A 455 -9.23 -3.70 -23.71
N GLY A 456 -9.66 -4.95 -23.48
CA GLY A 456 -9.44 -6.07 -24.39
C GLY A 456 -8.27 -6.99 -23.97
N THR A 457 -8.29 -8.18 -24.54
CA THR A 457 -7.30 -9.24 -24.28
C THR A 457 -5.92 -8.83 -24.79
N GLY A 458 -4.87 -9.15 -24.02
CA GLY A 458 -3.47 -8.89 -24.40
C GLY A 458 -3.00 -7.45 -24.20
N LYS A 459 -3.89 -6.52 -23.86
CA LYS A 459 -3.52 -5.12 -23.58
C LYS A 459 -3.24 -4.92 -22.08
N ASN A 460 -2.24 -5.63 -21.57
CA ASN A 460 -1.80 -5.63 -20.17
C ASN A 460 -0.30 -5.33 -20.14
N LEU A 461 0.09 -4.06 -20.05
CA LEU A 461 1.46 -3.60 -20.28
C LEU A 461 2.01 -4.08 -21.64
N GLN A 462 1.17 -4.08 -22.66
CA GLN A 462 1.56 -4.52 -24.00
C GLN A 462 2.63 -3.57 -24.58
N PRO A 463 3.82 -4.05 -24.95
CA PRO A 463 4.77 -3.23 -25.67
C PRO A 463 4.20 -2.88 -27.05
N VAL A 464 4.23 -1.61 -27.40
CA VAL A 464 3.79 -1.09 -28.71
C VAL A 464 4.94 -0.37 -29.41
N ASP A 465 4.71 0.10 -30.64
CA ASP A 465 5.75 0.69 -31.47
C ASP A 465 6.47 1.85 -30.75
N LYS A 466 7.79 1.91 -30.94
CA LYS A 466 8.65 2.94 -30.35
C LYS A 466 8.29 4.33 -30.89
N VAL A 467 8.42 5.33 -30.03
CA VAL A 467 8.20 6.74 -30.37
C VAL A 467 9.51 7.50 -30.21
N GLY A 468 9.89 8.31 -31.19
CA GLY A 468 11.05 9.20 -31.10
C GLY A 468 10.85 10.30 -30.07
N ASN A 469 11.93 10.71 -29.37
CA ASN A 469 11.86 11.84 -28.45
C ASN A 469 11.46 13.12 -29.21
N GLY A 470 10.43 13.83 -28.72
CA GLY A 470 9.86 15.01 -29.40
C GLY A 470 8.91 14.70 -30.57
N LYS A 471 8.57 13.45 -30.79
CA LYS A 471 7.59 13.08 -31.82
C LYS A 471 6.17 12.98 -31.25
N GLN A 472 5.19 13.30 -32.09
CA GLN A 472 3.78 13.16 -31.75
C GLN A 472 3.44 11.68 -31.55
N THR A 473 2.62 11.41 -30.55
CA THR A 473 2.03 10.10 -30.27
C THR A 473 0.56 10.23 -29.91
N VAL A 474 -0.18 9.15 -30.09
CA VAL A 474 -1.60 9.06 -29.73
C VAL A 474 -1.75 8.20 -28.49
N ILE A 475 -2.45 8.70 -27.50
CA ILE A 475 -2.85 7.98 -26.31
C ILE A 475 -4.29 7.50 -26.50
N PRO A 476 -4.53 6.20 -26.60
CA PRO A 476 -5.87 5.67 -26.83
C PRO A 476 -6.86 6.10 -25.75
N ALA A 477 -8.13 6.17 -26.10
CA ALA A 477 -9.21 6.42 -25.15
C ALA A 477 -9.17 5.39 -24.00
N ARG A 478 -9.52 5.81 -22.79
CA ARG A 478 -9.66 4.90 -21.64
C ARG A 478 -8.46 3.97 -21.45
N SER A 479 -7.25 4.52 -21.42
CA SER A 479 -6.00 3.76 -21.39
C SER A 479 -4.95 4.35 -20.45
N ILE A 480 -3.94 3.55 -20.14
CA ILE A 480 -2.71 4.00 -19.47
C ILE A 480 -1.54 3.58 -20.35
N VAL A 481 -0.64 4.50 -20.61
CA VAL A 481 0.59 4.25 -21.38
C VAL A 481 1.79 4.68 -20.56
N THR A 482 2.73 3.77 -20.38
CA THR A 482 4.01 4.07 -19.76
C THR A 482 5.11 4.09 -20.79
N PHE A 483 5.80 5.20 -20.93
CA PHE A 483 6.93 5.39 -21.83
C PHE A 483 8.23 5.22 -21.05
N VAL A 484 9.11 4.37 -21.54
CA VAL A 484 10.43 4.12 -20.95
C VAL A 484 11.49 4.52 -21.96
N SER A 485 12.47 5.36 -21.55
CA SER A 485 13.52 5.85 -22.45
C SER A 485 14.47 4.72 -22.94
N ARG A 486 14.95 4.88 -24.17
CA ARG A 486 15.91 3.99 -24.85
C ARG A 486 17.07 4.81 -25.40
#